data_ba38c689f70a0e909be83de0343b9e44
#
_entry.id   ba38c689f70a0e909be83de0343b9e44
#
_cell.length_a   1.000
_cell.length_b   1.000
_cell.length_c   1.000
_cell.angle_alpha   90.00
_cell.angle_beta   90.00
_cell.angle_gamma   90.00
#
_symmetry.space_group_name_H-M   'P 1'
#
loop_
_entity.id
_entity.type
_entity.pdbx_description
1 polymer ?
#
loop_
_entity_poly.entity_id
_entity_poly.type
_entity_poly.pdbx_seq_one_letter_code
_entity_poly.pdbx_strand_id
1 'polypeptide(L)'
;MGRAGGICQGRGGSMHVADTSLGILGANGIVGAGIPIALGSAIAQSVLGSGGLAVSFFGDGAMAEGVLHETLNMAALWKSPLLLVCENNGWSEFSPTSRQFAARLDALAAAFGIVHEGVDGNDVLAVADAAARAVA
;
A
#
# COMPACT_ATOMS: atom_id res chain seq x y z
N MET A 1 18.28 10.78 -13.60
CA MET A 1 19.40 11.41 -14.35
C MET A 1 20.55 10.44 -14.63
N GLY A 2 20.41 9.16 -14.47
CA GLY A 2 21.38 8.11 -14.83
C GLY A 2 22.75 8.23 -14.16
N ARG A 3 22.83 8.81 -12.96
CA ARG A 3 24.10 9.01 -12.26
C ARG A 3 24.36 7.91 -11.23
N ALA A 4 25.60 7.48 -11.09
CA ALA A 4 26.02 6.44 -10.13
C ALA A 4 25.73 6.80 -8.66
N GLY A 5 25.68 8.10 -8.31
CA GLY A 5 25.33 8.55 -6.96
C GLY A 5 23.84 8.50 -6.63
N GLY A 6 22.97 8.07 -7.56
CA GLY A 6 21.56 7.86 -7.29
C GLY A 6 21.30 6.52 -6.61
N ILE A 7 20.14 6.41 -5.91
CA ILE A 7 19.75 5.21 -5.15
C ILE A 7 19.77 3.92 -5.99
N CYS A 8 19.41 4.00 -7.27
CA CYS A 8 19.47 2.88 -8.22
C CYS A 8 20.76 2.86 -9.05
N GLN A 9 21.80 3.59 -8.67
CA GLN A 9 23.10 3.67 -9.35
C GLN A 9 23.01 4.03 -10.84
N GLY A 10 22.00 4.81 -11.22
CA GLY A 10 21.74 5.22 -12.59
C GLY A 10 21.06 4.19 -13.48
N ARG A 11 20.71 3.02 -12.97
CA ARG A 11 20.14 1.90 -13.76
C ARG A 11 18.63 1.89 -13.80
N GLY A 12 17.95 2.32 -12.73
CA GLY A 12 16.49 2.38 -12.63
C GLY A 12 15.96 3.81 -12.72
N GLY A 13 14.67 3.94 -13.05
CA GLY A 13 13.91 5.19 -12.99
C GLY A 13 13.16 5.36 -11.66
N SER A 14 12.37 6.45 -11.57
CA SER A 14 11.58 6.78 -10.36
C SER A 14 10.55 5.71 -9.97
N MET A 15 10.09 4.90 -10.93
CA MET A 15 9.15 3.81 -10.69
C MET A 15 9.78 2.54 -10.12
N HIS A 16 11.10 2.51 -9.92
CA HIS A 16 11.82 1.30 -9.49
C HIS A 16 12.84 1.64 -8.39
N VAL A 17 12.41 2.47 -7.44
CA VAL A 17 13.24 2.89 -6.32
C VAL A 17 13.18 1.83 -5.21
N ALA A 18 14.34 1.42 -4.71
CA ALA A 18 14.45 0.54 -3.55
C ALA A 18 15.67 0.93 -2.71
N ASP A 19 15.54 0.88 -1.39
CA ASP A 19 16.64 1.02 -0.43
C ASP A 19 16.32 0.18 0.82
N THR A 20 16.75 -1.06 0.78
CA THR A 20 16.46 -2.00 1.87
C THR A 20 17.16 -1.64 3.18
N SER A 21 18.21 -0.81 3.14
CA SER A 21 18.88 -0.30 4.35
C SER A 21 18.01 0.67 5.14
N LEU A 22 17.05 1.31 4.45
CA LEU A 22 16.04 2.22 5.02
C LEU A 22 14.66 1.56 5.17
N GLY A 23 14.54 0.26 4.90
CA GLY A 23 13.25 -0.44 4.90
C GLY A 23 12.38 -0.15 3.68
N ILE A 24 12.89 0.52 2.64
CA ILE A 24 12.17 0.78 1.38
C ILE A 24 12.36 -0.43 0.48
N LEU A 25 11.37 -1.32 0.47
CA LEU A 25 11.45 -2.59 -0.25
C LEU A 25 11.40 -2.41 -1.76
N GLY A 26 10.68 -1.41 -2.25
CA GLY A 26 10.67 -1.08 -3.65
C GLY A 26 9.40 -0.39 -4.13
N ALA A 27 9.51 0.14 -5.33
CA ALA A 27 8.39 0.56 -6.16
C ALA A 27 8.49 -0.17 -7.49
N ASN A 28 7.36 -0.53 -8.09
CA ASN A 28 7.35 -1.19 -9.40
C ASN A 28 6.17 -0.72 -10.25
N GLY A 29 6.26 -0.94 -11.57
CA GLY A 29 5.25 -0.52 -12.54
C GLY A 29 4.07 -1.48 -12.69
N ILE A 30 4.03 -2.59 -11.94
CA ILE A 30 2.91 -3.53 -11.97
C ILE A 30 1.86 -3.04 -10.97
N VAL A 31 0.68 -2.65 -11.48
CA VAL A 31 -0.41 -2.12 -10.66
C VAL A 31 -0.81 -3.14 -9.58
N GLY A 32 -0.89 -2.67 -8.34
CA GLY A 32 -1.27 -3.51 -7.19
C GLY A 32 -0.17 -4.43 -6.65
N ALA A 33 0.96 -4.64 -7.36
CA ALA A 33 1.97 -5.62 -6.94
C ALA A 33 2.65 -5.28 -5.60
N GLY A 34 2.71 -4.02 -5.21
CA GLY A 34 3.24 -3.61 -3.91
C GLY A 34 2.45 -4.19 -2.72
N ILE A 35 1.17 -4.44 -2.91
CA ILE A 35 0.25 -4.89 -1.86
C ILE A 35 0.63 -6.29 -1.32
N PRO A 36 0.74 -7.35 -2.15
CA PRO A 36 1.15 -8.67 -1.68
C PRO A 36 2.62 -8.72 -1.26
N ILE A 37 3.49 -7.88 -1.84
CA ILE A 37 4.89 -7.78 -1.39
C ILE A 37 4.94 -7.24 0.05
N ALA A 38 4.16 -6.20 0.36
CA ALA A 38 4.06 -5.68 1.72
C ALA A 38 3.45 -6.71 2.69
N LEU A 39 2.46 -7.52 2.26
CA LEU A 39 1.95 -8.62 3.07
C LEU A 39 3.06 -9.62 3.39
N GLY A 40 3.89 -10.01 2.42
CA GLY A 40 5.03 -10.89 2.66
C GLY A 40 6.01 -10.31 3.68
N SER A 41 6.27 -9.01 3.62
CA SER A 41 7.07 -8.30 4.63
C SER A 41 6.40 -8.30 6.01
N ALA A 42 5.09 -8.04 6.08
CA ALA A 42 4.34 -8.08 7.33
C ALA A 42 4.39 -9.48 7.99
N ILE A 43 4.25 -10.54 7.20
CA ILE A 43 4.39 -11.92 7.67
C ILE A 43 5.81 -12.15 8.23
N ALA A 44 6.84 -11.68 7.53
CA ALA A 44 8.21 -11.79 8.01
C ALA A 44 8.41 -11.07 9.36
N GLN A 45 7.84 -9.86 9.54
CA GLN A 45 7.88 -9.15 10.83
C GLN A 45 7.22 -9.97 11.94
N SER A 46 6.08 -10.59 11.67
CA SER A 46 5.39 -11.46 12.63
C SER A 46 6.23 -12.68 13.01
N VAL A 47 6.81 -13.37 12.02
CA VAL A 47 7.64 -14.56 12.23
C VAL A 47 8.91 -14.24 13.02
N LEU A 48 9.52 -13.10 12.75
CA LEU A 48 10.74 -12.62 13.43
C LEU A 48 10.46 -12.02 14.80
N GLY A 49 9.21 -11.72 15.14
CA GLY A 49 8.84 -11.05 16.39
C GLY A 49 9.46 -9.66 16.53
N SER A 50 9.68 -8.96 15.42
CA SER A 50 10.40 -7.67 15.41
C SER A 50 9.59 -6.49 15.94
N GLY A 51 8.26 -6.62 16.03
CA GLY A 51 7.35 -5.54 16.36
C GLY A 51 7.17 -4.50 15.23
N GLY A 52 7.76 -4.75 14.06
CA GLY A 52 7.63 -3.90 12.89
C GLY A 52 6.31 -4.12 12.15
N LEU A 53 5.94 -3.13 11.33
CA LEU A 53 4.81 -3.24 10.41
C LEU A 53 5.26 -2.98 8.98
N ALA A 54 4.53 -3.49 8.00
CA ALA A 54 4.73 -3.17 6.60
C ALA A 54 3.68 -2.17 6.11
N VAL A 55 4.10 -1.24 5.25
CA VAL A 55 3.21 -0.25 4.64
C VAL A 55 3.26 -0.38 3.13
N SER A 56 2.09 -0.35 2.47
CA SER A 56 1.99 -0.26 1.01
C SER A 56 1.13 0.93 0.61
N PHE A 57 1.67 1.76 -0.28
CA PHE A 57 0.94 2.84 -0.93
C PHE A 57 0.45 2.36 -2.30
N PHE A 58 -0.79 2.66 -2.65
CA PHE A 58 -1.37 2.32 -3.94
C PHE A 58 -2.46 3.32 -4.33
N GLY A 59 -2.63 3.57 -5.62
CA GLY A 59 -3.72 4.39 -6.13
C GLY A 59 -5.04 3.61 -6.19
N ASP A 60 -6.15 4.33 -6.18
CA ASP A 60 -7.49 3.76 -6.24
C ASP A 60 -7.78 2.92 -7.50
N GLY A 61 -7.02 3.12 -8.59
CA GLY A 61 -7.04 2.24 -9.75
C GLY A 61 -6.65 0.79 -9.45
N ALA A 62 -5.83 0.56 -8.43
CA ALA A 62 -5.44 -0.79 -8.01
C ALA A 62 -6.56 -1.54 -7.26
N MET A 63 -7.64 -0.86 -6.86
CA MET A 63 -8.76 -1.52 -6.16
C MET A 63 -9.46 -2.59 -7.01
N ALA A 64 -9.40 -2.46 -8.33
CA ALA A 64 -9.99 -3.44 -9.25
C ALA A 64 -9.14 -4.70 -9.45
N GLU A 65 -7.88 -4.70 -8.97
CA GLU A 65 -6.98 -5.83 -9.11
C GLU A 65 -7.35 -6.96 -8.13
N GLY A 66 -7.42 -8.19 -8.64
CA GLY A 66 -7.75 -9.37 -7.82
C GLY A 66 -6.79 -9.55 -6.64
N VAL A 67 -5.51 -9.19 -6.83
CA VAL A 67 -4.47 -9.32 -5.81
C VAL A 67 -4.74 -8.50 -4.54
N LEU A 68 -5.46 -7.38 -4.63
CA LEU A 68 -5.90 -6.64 -3.44
C LEU A 68 -6.83 -7.52 -2.59
N HIS A 69 -7.85 -8.13 -3.21
CA HIS A 69 -8.85 -8.95 -2.53
C HIS A 69 -8.20 -10.18 -1.86
N GLU A 70 -7.30 -10.85 -2.57
CA GLU A 70 -6.56 -11.99 -2.05
C GLU A 70 -5.68 -11.58 -0.87
N THR A 71 -5.00 -10.42 -0.97
CA THR A 71 -4.15 -9.89 0.10
C THR A 71 -4.96 -9.50 1.32
N LEU A 72 -6.11 -8.83 1.16
CA LEU A 72 -7.00 -8.46 2.27
C LEU A 72 -7.47 -9.71 3.03
N ASN A 73 -7.87 -10.76 2.30
CA ASN A 73 -8.27 -12.03 2.92
C ASN A 73 -7.14 -12.65 3.75
N MET A 74 -5.93 -12.74 3.21
CA MET A 74 -4.79 -13.31 3.90
C MET A 74 -4.36 -12.45 5.10
N ALA A 75 -4.31 -11.11 4.91
CA ALA A 75 -3.92 -10.19 5.97
C ALA A 75 -4.88 -10.26 7.16
N ALA A 76 -6.19 -10.31 6.90
CA ALA A 76 -7.21 -10.44 7.93
C ALA A 76 -7.13 -11.79 8.66
N LEU A 77 -7.02 -12.88 7.91
CA LEU A 77 -6.97 -14.23 8.45
C LEU A 77 -5.76 -14.44 9.39
N TRP A 78 -4.60 -13.89 9.01
CA TRP A 78 -3.36 -14.05 9.77
C TRP A 78 -3.07 -12.87 10.70
N LYS A 79 -3.93 -11.86 10.74
CA LYS A 79 -3.76 -10.64 11.54
C LYS A 79 -2.38 -10.03 11.33
N SER A 80 -1.98 -9.94 10.05
CA SER A 80 -0.66 -9.46 9.66
C SER A 80 -0.51 -7.97 9.97
N PRO A 81 0.64 -7.50 10.49
CA PRO A 81 0.91 -6.08 10.75
C PRO A 81 1.14 -5.33 9.43
N LEU A 82 0.05 -5.06 8.71
CA LEU A 82 0.03 -4.46 7.39
C LEU A 82 -0.86 -3.21 7.40
N LEU A 83 -0.29 -2.08 7.01
CA LEU A 83 -1.01 -0.84 6.73
C LEU A 83 -1.09 -0.62 5.22
N LEU A 84 -2.31 -0.49 4.71
CA LEU A 84 -2.59 -0.21 3.32
C LEU A 84 -3.06 1.25 3.18
N VAL A 85 -2.31 2.05 2.43
CA VAL A 85 -2.61 3.46 2.19
C VAL A 85 -3.09 3.62 0.74
N CYS A 86 -4.39 3.87 0.57
CA CYS A 86 -4.99 4.12 -0.73
C CYS A 86 -5.02 5.62 -1.04
N GLU A 87 -4.28 6.04 -2.06
CA GLU A 87 -4.31 7.39 -2.60
C GLU A 87 -5.50 7.51 -3.57
N ASN A 88 -6.67 7.86 -3.02
CA ASN A 88 -7.92 7.90 -3.77
C ASN A 88 -8.14 9.28 -4.41
N ASN A 89 -7.74 9.43 -5.65
CA ASN A 89 -7.98 10.63 -6.45
C ASN A 89 -9.19 10.51 -7.40
N GLY A 90 -9.89 9.37 -7.39
CA GLY A 90 -11.04 9.09 -8.23
C GLY A 90 -10.72 8.72 -9.68
N TRP A 91 -9.42 8.53 -10.02
CA TRP A 91 -8.98 8.26 -11.39
C TRP A 91 -7.91 7.18 -11.43
N SER A 92 -8.01 6.33 -12.44
CA SER A 92 -6.99 5.37 -12.82
C SER A 92 -6.50 5.73 -14.23
N GLU A 93 -5.39 6.47 -14.30
CA GLU A 93 -4.76 6.94 -15.53
C GLU A 93 -5.76 7.64 -16.48
N PHE A 94 -6.47 6.90 -17.32
CA PHE A 94 -7.35 7.43 -18.38
C PHE A 94 -8.85 7.28 -18.07
N SER A 95 -9.23 6.69 -16.94
CA SER A 95 -10.66 6.52 -16.63
C SER A 95 -10.97 6.76 -15.16
N PRO A 96 -12.19 7.26 -14.87
CA PRO A 96 -12.62 7.43 -13.50
C PRO A 96 -12.79 6.06 -12.83
N THR A 97 -12.41 5.98 -11.56
CA THR A 97 -12.48 4.76 -10.75
C THR A 97 -13.88 4.15 -10.72
N SER A 98 -14.92 4.98 -10.78
CA SER A 98 -16.32 4.53 -10.85
C SER A 98 -16.68 3.67 -12.08
N ARG A 99 -15.83 3.64 -13.10
CA ARG A 99 -15.96 2.76 -14.26
C ARG A 99 -15.18 1.45 -14.12
N GLN A 100 -14.36 1.34 -13.10
CA GLN A 100 -13.44 0.20 -12.93
C GLN A 100 -13.74 -0.60 -11.66
N PHE A 101 -14.24 0.06 -10.62
CA PHE A 101 -14.48 -0.56 -9.33
C PHE A 101 -15.92 -0.32 -8.89
N ALA A 102 -16.71 -1.39 -8.78
CA ALA A 102 -18.12 -1.31 -8.47
C ALA A 102 -18.44 -1.15 -6.98
N ALA A 103 -17.52 -1.57 -6.11
CA ALA A 103 -17.69 -1.51 -4.66
C ALA A 103 -17.13 -0.19 -4.09
N ARG A 104 -17.36 0.02 -2.80
CA ARG A 104 -16.70 1.06 -2.02
C ARG A 104 -15.57 0.41 -1.23
N LEU A 105 -14.46 1.14 -1.04
CA LEU A 105 -13.28 0.61 -0.33
C LEU A 105 -13.59 0.32 1.15
N ASP A 106 -14.38 1.16 1.80
CA ASP A 106 -14.83 0.95 3.18
C ASP A 106 -15.68 -0.33 3.31
N ALA A 107 -16.58 -0.57 2.35
CA ALA A 107 -17.38 -1.79 2.31
C ALA A 107 -16.54 -3.05 2.04
N LEU A 108 -15.52 -2.93 1.19
CA LEU A 108 -14.58 -4.02 0.93
C LEU A 108 -13.75 -4.35 2.19
N ALA A 109 -13.21 -3.34 2.87
CA ALA A 109 -12.47 -3.53 4.11
C ALA A 109 -13.34 -4.18 5.19
N ALA A 110 -14.58 -3.70 5.36
CA ALA A 110 -15.53 -4.26 6.30
C ALA A 110 -15.88 -5.73 6.01
N ALA A 111 -15.96 -6.13 4.73
CA ALA A 111 -16.22 -7.51 4.34
C ALA A 111 -15.15 -8.49 4.83
N PHE A 112 -13.91 -8.04 4.99
CA PHE A 112 -12.80 -8.81 5.57
C PHE A 112 -12.56 -8.52 7.06
N GLY A 113 -13.38 -7.67 7.69
CA GLY A 113 -13.19 -7.28 9.10
C GLY A 113 -11.95 -6.40 9.33
N ILE A 114 -11.49 -5.69 8.29
CA ILE A 114 -10.33 -4.80 8.35
C ILE A 114 -10.83 -3.39 8.72
N VAL A 115 -10.12 -2.75 9.65
CA VAL A 115 -10.39 -1.36 10.03
C VAL A 115 -10.08 -0.44 8.84
N HIS A 116 -11.01 0.45 8.54
CA HIS A 116 -10.85 1.45 7.49
C HIS A 116 -11.09 2.85 8.06
N GLU A 117 -10.24 3.78 7.70
CA GLU A 117 -10.39 5.19 8.01
C GLU A 117 -10.18 6.01 6.73
N GLY A 118 -11.14 6.88 6.41
CA GLY A 118 -11.02 7.86 5.33
C GLY A 118 -10.63 9.22 5.88
N VAL A 119 -9.65 9.87 5.25
CA VAL A 119 -9.12 11.17 5.67
C VAL A 119 -8.93 12.08 4.45
N ASP A 120 -9.07 13.40 4.63
CA ASP A 120 -8.71 14.35 3.58
C ASP A 120 -7.19 14.34 3.39
N GLY A 121 -6.73 13.78 2.26
CA GLY A 121 -5.31 13.67 1.92
C GLY A 121 -4.61 15.01 1.69
N ASN A 122 -5.34 16.12 1.59
CA ASN A 122 -4.77 17.48 1.47
C ASN A 122 -4.58 18.16 2.84
N ASP A 123 -5.08 17.55 3.93
CA ASP A 123 -4.83 17.99 5.32
C ASP A 123 -3.73 17.15 5.94
N VAL A 124 -2.50 17.68 5.95
CA VAL A 124 -1.33 16.98 6.46
C VAL A 124 -1.46 16.59 7.95
N LEU A 125 -2.16 17.40 8.76
CA LEU A 125 -2.35 17.10 10.18
C LEU A 125 -3.34 15.96 10.36
N ALA A 126 -4.45 15.99 9.61
CA ALA A 126 -5.43 14.90 9.63
C ALA A 126 -4.80 13.56 9.18
N VAL A 127 -3.97 13.58 8.13
CA VAL A 127 -3.23 12.40 7.66
C VAL A 127 -2.25 11.90 8.72
N ALA A 128 -1.50 12.80 9.37
CA ALA A 128 -0.54 12.42 10.42
C ALA A 128 -1.24 11.78 11.62
N ASP A 129 -2.37 12.34 12.05
CA ASP A 129 -3.16 11.80 13.15
C ASP A 129 -3.77 10.43 12.82
N ALA A 130 -4.29 10.25 11.59
CA ALA A 130 -4.80 8.97 11.13
C ALA A 130 -3.68 7.92 11.07
N ALA A 131 -2.51 8.26 10.54
CA ALA A 131 -1.35 7.38 10.51
C ALA A 131 -0.91 6.97 11.92
N ALA A 132 -0.85 7.92 12.86
CA ALA A 132 -0.51 7.64 14.26
C ALA A 132 -1.48 6.65 14.91
N ARG A 133 -2.79 6.78 14.65
CA ARG A 133 -3.80 5.82 15.13
C ARG A 133 -3.64 4.43 14.50
N ALA A 134 -3.31 4.39 13.20
CA ALA A 134 -3.20 3.14 12.46
C ALA A 134 -1.97 2.30 12.86
N VAL A 135 -0.92 2.93 13.43
CA VAL A 135 0.32 2.23 13.84
C VAL A 135 0.40 1.96 15.35
N ALA A 136 -0.55 2.47 16.15
CA ALA A 136 -0.62 2.26 17.60
C ALA A 136 -1.16 0.88 17.96
#